data_1240c39e891c222bacffcf5c792f0576
#
_entry.id   1240c39e891c222bacffcf5c792f0576
#
_cell.length_a   1.000
_cell.length_b   1.000
_cell.length_c   1.000
_cell.angle_alpha   90.00
_cell.angle_beta   90.00
_cell.angle_gamma   90.00
#
_symmetry.space_group_name_H-M   'P 1'
#
loop_
_entity.id
_entity.type
_entity.pdbx_description
1 polymer ?
#
loop_
_entity_poly.entity_id
_entity_poly.type
_entity_poly.pdbx_seq_one_letter_code
_entity_poly.pdbx_strand_id
1 'polypeptide(L)'
;MKKVLTLLLMFGLSFAAFAQMVDPVKFNSKLEMLKGDEAQIVFTGKIDNGWHVYSTDLGNDGPISATFNAVKMDGVKTVGKLTPKGHEISEFDNMFGMKLRFFEGSVTFVQKIKFTKPTYSINCYLEYGACNDETCMPPTEVPFTAEGKSPAVSEEAASESPKEVAQAPAAEEE
;
A
#
# COMPACT_ATOMS: atom_id res chain seq x y z
N MET A 1 24.48 -11.55 -56.02
CA MET A 1 24.70 -10.43 -55.07
C MET A 1 23.41 -9.66 -54.74
N LYS A 2 22.58 -9.31 -55.71
CA LYS A 2 21.30 -8.55 -55.43
C LYS A 2 20.30 -9.30 -54.56
N LYS A 3 20.17 -10.64 -54.69
CA LYS A 3 19.21 -11.45 -53.89
C LYS A 3 19.63 -11.63 -52.44
N VAL A 4 20.92 -11.61 -52.12
CA VAL A 4 21.42 -11.70 -50.74
C VAL A 4 21.25 -10.37 -50.01
N LEU A 5 21.39 -9.24 -50.72
CA LEU A 5 21.18 -7.93 -50.15
C LEU A 5 19.70 -7.69 -49.75
N THR A 6 18.76 -8.20 -50.55
CA THR A 6 17.32 -8.12 -50.26
C THR A 6 16.92 -8.98 -49.05
N LEU A 7 17.54 -10.15 -48.87
CA LEU A 7 17.28 -11.01 -47.71
C LEU A 7 17.80 -10.40 -46.39
N LEU A 8 18.98 -9.75 -46.44
CA LEU A 8 19.53 -9.02 -45.30
C LEU A 8 18.70 -7.80 -44.90
N LEU A 9 18.08 -7.12 -45.87
CA LEU A 9 17.21 -5.98 -45.57
C LEU A 9 15.90 -6.40 -44.92
N MET A 10 15.34 -7.58 -45.24
CA MET A 10 14.13 -8.10 -44.62
C MET A 10 14.34 -8.61 -43.17
N PHE A 11 15.56 -9.02 -42.83
CA PHE A 11 15.87 -9.52 -41.47
C PHE A 11 16.12 -8.39 -40.47
N GLY A 12 16.41 -7.18 -40.93
CA GLY A 12 16.69 -5.99 -40.08
C GLY A 12 15.46 -5.27 -39.54
N LEU A 13 14.23 -5.56 -40.03
CA LEU A 13 13.01 -4.84 -39.61
C LEU A 13 12.22 -5.50 -38.49
N SER A 14 12.68 -6.62 -37.92
CA SER A 14 11.92 -7.43 -36.98
C SER A 14 12.15 -7.13 -35.51
N PHE A 15 12.88 -6.07 -35.14
CA PHE A 15 13.29 -5.83 -33.73
C PHE A 15 12.90 -4.46 -33.15
N ALA A 16 11.67 -4.04 -33.33
CA ALA A 16 11.21 -2.85 -32.61
C ALA A 16 9.78 -3.02 -32.06
N ALA A 17 9.42 -4.20 -31.58
CA ALA A 17 8.30 -4.32 -30.67
C ALA A 17 8.83 -4.02 -29.25
N PHE A 18 9.08 -2.74 -28.93
CA PHE A 18 9.09 -2.30 -27.53
C PHE A 18 7.69 -2.52 -27.01
N ALA A 19 7.51 -3.58 -26.24
CA ALA A 19 6.34 -3.69 -25.38
C ALA A 19 6.35 -2.43 -24.49
N GLN A 20 5.54 -1.45 -24.83
CA GLN A 20 5.32 -0.29 -23.97
C GLN A 20 4.66 -0.86 -22.72
N MET A 21 5.40 -0.91 -21.62
CA MET A 21 4.81 -1.19 -20.32
C MET A 21 3.81 -0.07 -20.06
N VAL A 22 2.53 -0.41 -20.14
CA VAL A 22 1.45 0.50 -19.78
C VAL A 22 1.55 0.69 -18.27
N ASP A 23 1.80 1.91 -17.82
CA ASP A 23 1.84 2.29 -16.41
C ASP A 23 0.72 3.33 -16.15
N PRO A 24 -0.54 2.86 -16.11
CA PRO A 24 -1.71 3.74 -16.08
C PRO A 24 -1.99 4.31 -14.69
N VAL A 25 -1.28 3.85 -13.65
CA VAL A 25 -1.52 4.29 -12.28
C VAL A 25 -0.21 4.73 -11.64
N LYS A 26 -0.12 6.00 -11.26
CA LYS A 26 1.07 6.58 -10.64
C LYS A 26 0.80 6.98 -9.21
N PHE A 27 1.46 6.30 -8.28
CA PHE A 27 1.39 6.61 -6.86
C PHE A 27 2.57 7.45 -6.37
N ASN A 28 2.26 8.36 -5.44
CA ASN A 28 3.23 9.00 -4.55
C ASN A 28 2.92 8.60 -3.12
N SER A 29 3.95 8.41 -2.28
CA SER A 29 3.79 8.06 -0.88
C SER A 29 4.50 9.06 0.02
N LYS A 30 3.94 9.33 1.21
CA LYS A 30 4.52 10.21 2.23
C LYS A 30 4.09 9.83 3.64
N LEU A 31 4.90 10.20 4.61
CA LEU A 31 4.55 10.19 6.03
C LEU A 31 4.02 11.58 6.42
N GLU A 32 2.86 11.64 7.01
CA GLU A 32 2.27 12.84 7.57
C GLU A 32 2.17 12.72 9.08
N MET A 33 2.82 13.62 9.80
CA MET A 33 2.71 13.69 11.25
C MET A 33 1.35 14.26 11.65
N LEU A 34 0.70 13.66 12.64
CA LEU A 34 -0.54 14.11 13.24
C LEU A 34 -0.25 14.70 14.63
N LYS A 35 -1.28 14.86 15.44
CA LYS A 35 -1.12 15.37 16.81
C LYS A 35 -0.60 14.25 17.74
N GLY A 36 0.25 14.62 18.68
CA GLY A 36 0.77 13.69 19.68
C GLY A 36 1.73 12.65 19.07
N ASP A 37 1.49 11.39 19.37
CA ASP A 37 2.27 10.24 18.96
C ASP A 37 1.69 9.52 17.71
N GLU A 38 0.79 10.17 16.98
CA GLU A 38 0.16 9.63 15.79
C GLU A 38 0.75 10.20 14.49
N ALA A 39 0.73 9.37 13.46
CA ALA A 39 1.03 9.75 12.08
C ALA A 39 0.19 8.93 11.12
N GLN A 40 0.30 9.26 9.83
CA GLN A 40 -0.31 8.45 8.77
C GLN A 40 0.62 8.31 7.58
N ILE A 41 0.62 7.12 7.00
CA ILE A 41 1.27 6.84 5.71
C ILE A 41 0.20 7.04 4.65
N VAL A 42 0.49 7.92 3.69
CA VAL A 42 -0.46 8.36 2.66
C VAL A 42 0.07 7.95 1.31
N PHE A 43 -0.71 7.21 0.55
CA PHE A 43 -0.45 6.81 -0.83
C PHE A 43 -1.47 7.51 -1.73
N THR A 44 -1.03 8.44 -2.56
CA THR A 44 -1.90 9.19 -3.49
C THR A 44 -1.65 8.74 -4.91
N GLY A 45 -2.67 8.16 -5.54
CA GLY A 45 -2.65 7.63 -6.89
C GLY A 45 -3.35 8.54 -7.89
N LYS A 46 -2.73 8.72 -9.05
CA LYS A 46 -3.34 9.21 -10.28
C LYS A 46 -3.62 8.03 -11.20
N ILE A 47 -4.81 7.99 -11.77
CA ILE A 47 -5.32 6.89 -12.59
C ILE A 47 -5.65 7.47 -13.97
N ASP A 48 -5.08 6.90 -15.02
CA ASP A 48 -5.32 7.32 -16.39
C ASP A 48 -6.75 6.96 -16.84
N ASN A 49 -7.29 7.71 -17.81
CA ASN A 49 -8.65 7.50 -18.33
C ASN A 49 -8.85 6.07 -18.83
N GLY A 50 -9.99 5.48 -18.50
CA GLY A 50 -10.36 4.11 -18.86
C GLY A 50 -9.76 3.04 -17.96
N TRP A 51 -9.00 3.45 -16.92
CA TRP A 51 -8.50 2.56 -15.88
C TRP A 51 -9.16 2.87 -14.55
N HIS A 52 -9.22 1.84 -13.71
CA HIS A 52 -9.69 1.94 -12.34
C HIS A 52 -8.79 1.16 -11.39
N VAL A 53 -8.73 1.61 -10.15
CA VAL A 53 -8.03 0.95 -9.04
C VAL A 53 -9.07 0.44 -8.06
N TYR A 54 -8.97 -0.83 -7.70
CA TYR A 54 -9.90 -1.45 -6.77
C TYR A 54 -9.73 -0.96 -5.34
N SER A 55 -10.85 -0.95 -4.61
CA SER A 55 -10.90 -0.53 -3.21
C SER A 55 -10.35 -1.61 -2.26
N THR A 56 -10.46 -1.35 -0.96
CA THR A 56 -10.08 -2.27 0.12
C THR A 56 -11.19 -3.29 0.41
N ASP A 57 -10.84 -4.44 1.02
CA ASP A 57 -11.81 -5.40 1.58
C ASP A 57 -12.86 -5.90 0.56
N LEU A 58 -12.46 -6.33 -0.64
CA LEU A 58 -13.36 -6.84 -1.68
C LEU A 58 -13.66 -8.35 -1.55
N GLY A 59 -13.03 -9.04 -0.61
CA GLY A 59 -13.12 -10.50 -0.48
C GLY A 59 -12.08 -11.25 -1.32
N ASN A 60 -12.17 -12.58 -1.32
CA ASN A 60 -11.16 -13.44 -1.93
C ASN A 60 -11.53 -13.90 -3.36
N ASP A 61 -12.77 -13.71 -3.77
CA ASP A 61 -13.28 -14.20 -5.08
C ASP A 61 -13.22 -13.13 -6.18
N GLY A 62 -12.73 -11.94 -5.83
CA GLY A 62 -12.64 -10.78 -6.71
C GLY A 62 -11.21 -10.41 -7.12
N PRO A 63 -11.04 -9.20 -7.65
CA PRO A 63 -9.73 -8.64 -7.97
C PRO A 63 -8.89 -8.39 -6.71
N ILE A 64 -7.61 -8.12 -6.91
CA ILE A 64 -6.70 -7.75 -5.83
C ILE A 64 -7.19 -6.46 -5.16
N SER A 65 -7.57 -6.57 -3.87
CA SER A 65 -7.93 -5.44 -3.03
C SER A 65 -6.70 -4.60 -2.70
N ALA A 66 -6.88 -3.28 -2.58
CA ALA A 66 -5.82 -2.43 -2.02
C ALA A 66 -5.52 -2.84 -0.57
N THR A 67 -4.26 -3.18 -0.29
CA THR A 67 -3.82 -3.75 0.99
C THR A 67 -2.53 -3.10 1.45
N PHE A 68 -2.45 -2.78 2.76
CA PHE A 68 -1.22 -2.32 3.39
C PHE A 68 -0.42 -3.50 3.90
N ASN A 69 0.84 -3.60 3.48
CA ASN A 69 1.74 -4.68 3.84
C ASN A 69 2.95 -4.14 4.61
N ALA A 70 3.08 -4.56 5.87
CA ALA A 70 4.18 -4.18 6.74
C ALA A 70 5.33 -5.18 6.61
N VAL A 71 6.51 -4.72 6.15
CA VAL A 71 7.74 -5.52 6.10
C VAL A 71 8.54 -5.34 7.40
N LYS A 72 8.71 -4.10 7.85
CA LYS A 72 9.36 -3.75 9.10
C LYS A 72 8.66 -2.53 9.72
N MET A 73 8.26 -2.65 10.97
CA MET A 73 7.59 -1.59 11.73
C MET A 73 8.26 -1.47 13.11
N ASP A 74 9.50 -0.96 13.15
CA ASP A 74 10.19 -0.75 14.43
C ASP A 74 9.88 0.65 14.98
N GLY A 75 9.54 0.72 16.26
CA GLY A 75 9.17 1.96 16.96
C GLY A 75 7.81 2.54 16.56
N VAL A 76 7.03 1.81 15.78
CA VAL A 76 5.66 2.18 15.35
C VAL A 76 4.75 0.96 15.32
N LYS A 77 3.45 1.20 15.42
CA LYS A 77 2.41 0.19 15.18
C LYS A 77 1.30 0.77 14.29
N THR A 78 0.67 -0.09 13.50
CA THR A 78 -0.52 0.27 12.72
C THR A 78 -1.72 0.52 13.63
N VAL A 79 -2.59 1.44 13.24
CA VAL A 79 -3.85 1.76 13.92
C VAL A 79 -4.99 1.66 12.92
N GLY A 80 -5.90 0.73 13.17
CA GLY A 80 -7.01 0.46 12.27
C GLY A 80 -6.57 -0.18 10.94
N LYS A 81 -7.48 -0.17 9.97
CA LYS A 81 -7.27 -0.69 8.62
C LYS A 81 -6.84 0.40 7.65
N LEU A 82 -6.29 0.01 6.51
CA LEU A 82 -6.10 0.88 5.35
C LEU A 82 -7.45 1.48 4.95
N THR A 83 -7.49 2.80 4.81
CA THR A 83 -8.73 3.54 4.52
C THR A 83 -8.59 4.25 3.18
N PRO A 84 -9.47 3.96 2.21
CA PRO A 84 -9.52 4.68 0.95
C PRO A 84 -10.21 6.04 1.15
N LYS A 85 -9.75 7.04 0.36
CA LYS A 85 -10.36 8.37 0.26
C LYS A 85 -10.45 8.76 -1.20
N GLY A 86 -11.58 9.31 -1.61
CA GLY A 86 -11.88 9.69 -2.98
C GLY A 86 -13.33 9.42 -3.31
N HIS A 87 -13.67 9.54 -4.58
CA HIS A 87 -14.99 9.18 -5.09
C HIS A 87 -15.02 7.67 -5.39
N GLU A 88 -15.50 6.88 -4.43
CA GLU A 88 -15.64 5.44 -4.58
C GLU A 88 -16.89 5.13 -5.43
N ILE A 89 -16.69 4.40 -6.51
CA ILE A 89 -17.72 3.89 -7.40
C ILE A 89 -18.05 2.46 -6.97
N SER A 90 -19.33 2.10 -6.98
CA SER A 90 -19.78 0.75 -6.63
C SER A 90 -20.73 0.23 -7.71
N GLU A 91 -20.20 -0.59 -8.61
CA GLU A 91 -20.89 -1.08 -9.80
C GLU A 91 -20.69 -2.59 -10.02
N PHE A 92 -21.48 -3.15 -10.92
CA PHE A 92 -21.32 -4.54 -11.33
C PHE A 92 -20.18 -4.63 -12.35
N ASP A 93 -19.16 -5.40 -12.00
CA ASP A 93 -18.01 -5.67 -12.85
C ASP A 93 -18.26 -6.93 -13.69
N ASN A 94 -18.26 -6.78 -15.02
CA ASN A 94 -18.55 -7.88 -15.94
C ASN A 94 -17.41 -8.90 -16.02
N MET A 95 -16.17 -8.50 -15.76
CA MET A 95 -14.99 -9.38 -15.80
C MET A 95 -15.02 -10.37 -14.64
N PHE A 96 -15.37 -9.89 -13.45
CA PHE A 96 -15.47 -10.71 -12.24
C PHE A 96 -16.90 -11.25 -11.97
N GLY A 97 -17.91 -10.73 -12.66
CA GLY A 97 -19.30 -11.16 -12.50
C GLY A 97 -19.91 -10.82 -11.14
N MET A 98 -19.40 -9.77 -10.47
CA MET A 98 -19.83 -9.39 -9.13
C MET A 98 -19.83 -7.87 -8.94
N LYS A 99 -20.51 -7.40 -7.90
CA LYS A 99 -20.48 -5.97 -7.55
C LYS A 99 -19.17 -5.65 -6.84
N LEU A 100 -18.39 -4.71 -7.40
CA LEU A 100 -17.11 -4.28 -6.90
C LEU A 100 -17.11 -2.79 -6.56
N ARG A 101 -16.10 -2.38 -5.77
CA ARG A 101 -15.83 -0.99 -5.43
C ARG A 101 -14.47 -0.60 -5.97
N PHE A 102 -14.40 0.55 -6.63
CA PHE A 102 -13.18 1.02 -7.28
C PHE A 102 -13.14 2.54 -7.40
N PHE A 103 -12.02 3.07 -7.86
CA PHE A 103 -11.77 4.49 -8.08
C PHE A 103 -11.27 4.73 -9.48
N GLU A 104 -11.70 5.86 -10.07
CA GLU A 104 -11.23 6.40 -11.34
C GLU A 104 -10.60 7.77 -11.13
N GLY A 105 -9.70 8.17 -12.03
CA GLY A 105 -9.02 9.48 -12.02
C GLY A 105 -8.04 9.65 -10.87
N SER A 106 -8.47 9.45 -9.61
CA SER A 106 -7.57 9.53 -8.45
C SER A 106 -8.12 8.81 -7.22
N VAL A 107 -7.20 8.33 -6.38
CA VAL A 107 -7.49 7.73 -5.07
C VAL A 107 -6.40 8.07 -4.07
N THR A 108 -6.74 8.12 -2.79
CA THR A 108 -5.76 8.20 -1.70
C THR A 108 -6.03 7.08 -0.71
N PHE A 109 -5.02 6.24 -0.45
CA PHE A 109 -5.07 5.24 0.62
C PHE A 109 -4.29 5.74 1.82
N VAL A 110 -4.86 5.58 3.01
CA VAL A 110 -4.29 6.09 4.27
C VAL A 110 -4.19 4.96 5.28
N GLN A 111 -2.96 4.70 5.76
CA GLN A 111 -2.72 3.83 6.91
C GLN A 111 -2.29 4.69 8.10
N LYS A 112 -3.10 4.70 9.15
CA LYS A 112 -2.73 5.34 10.42
C LYS A 112 -1.71 4.49 11.16
N ILE A 113 -0.77 5.17 11.82
CA ILE A 113 0.24 4.57 12.69
C ILE A 113 0.38 5.37 13.98
N LYS A 114 0.92 4.72 14.99
CA LYS A 114 1.24 5.32 16.28
C LYS A 114 2.69 5.02 16.65
N PHE A 115 3.44 6.04 17.06
CA PHE A 115 4.80 5.88 17.57
C PHE A 115 4.79 5.20 18.93
N THR A 116 5.71 4.26 19.15
CA THR A 116 5.86 3.49 20.39
C THR A 116 7.26 3.62 21.00
N LYS A 117 8.20 4.19 20.26
CA LYS A 117 9.59 4.43 20.69
C LYS A 117 10.05 5.83 20.25
N PRO A 118 11.12 6.36 20.86
CA PRO A 118 11.72 7.65 20.47
C PRO A 118 12.27 7.68 19.04
N THR A 119 12.63 6.54 18.50
CA THR A 119 13.09 6.37 17.11
C THR A 119 12.25 5.37 16.37
N TYR A 120 12.14 5.53 15.06
CA TYR A 120 11.38 4.61 14.24
C TYR A 120 12.10 4.25 12.93
N SER A 121 11.80 3.04 12.42
CA SER A 121 12.18 2.59 11.09
C SER A 121 10.99 1.84 10.48
N ILE A 122 10.50 2.36 9.36
CA ILE A 122 9.34 1.85 8.63
C ILE A 122 9.81 1.32 7.27
N ASN A 123 9.40 0.12 6.93
CA ASN A 123 9.46 -0.44 5.58
C ASN A 123 8.15 -1.15 5.33
N CYS A 124 7.38 -0.68 4.36
CA CYS A 124 6.07 -1.20 4.02
C CYS A 124 5.76 -0.94 2.54
N TYR A 125 4.65 -1.47 2.05
CA TYR A 125 4.14 -1.17 0.73
C TYR A 125 2.61 -1.22 0.69
N LEU A 126 2.04 -0.47 -0.24
CA LEU A 126 0.66 -0.64 -0.70
C LEU A 126 0.69 -1.63 -1.86
N GLU A 127 -0.07 -2.72 -1.77
CA GLU A 127 -0.39 -3.57 -2.91
C GLU A 127 -1.76 -3.17 -3.46
N TYR A 128 -1.90 -3.10 -4.77
CA TYR A 128 -3.18 -2.78 -5.41
C TYR A 128 -3.37 -3.52 -6.72
N GLY A 129 -4.65 -3.71 -7.10
CA GLY A 129 -5.07 -4.16 -8.42
C GLY A 129 -5.63 -3.00 -9.24
N ALA A 130 -5.33 -3.00 -10.54
CA ALA A 130 -5.88 -2.05 -11.50
C ALA A 130 -6.27 -2.76 -12.79
N CYS A 131 -7.44 -2.40 -13.32
CA CYS A 131 -7.96 -2.95 -14.57
C CYS A 131 -8.54 -1.84 -15.45
N ASN A 132 -8.75 -2.17 -16.72
CA ASN A 132 -9.67 -1.49 -17.62
C ASN A 132 -10.71 -2.52 -18.11
N ASP A 133 -11.55 -2.15 -19.08
CA ASP A 133 -12.61 -3.02 -19.59
C ASP A 133 -12.11 -4.30 -20.29
N GLU A 134 -10.82 -4.38 -20.64
CA GLU A 134 -10.24 -5.45 -21.44
C GLU A 134 -9.24 -6.31 -20.67
N THR A 135 -8.49 -5.69 -19.73
CA THR A 135 -7.35 -6.34 -19.08
C THR A 135 -7.06 -5.78 -17.69
N CYS A 136 -6.43 -6.61 -16.87
CA CYS A 136 -5.90 -6.21 -15.56
C CYS A 136 -4.36 -6.19 -15.57
N MET A 137 -3.80 -5.25 -14.82
CA MET A 137 -2.38 -5.28 -14.49
C MET A 137 -2.07 -6.41 -13.50
N PRO A 138 -0.85 -6.94 -13.51
CA PRO A 138 -0.38 -7.74 -12.38
C PRO A 138 -0.49 -6.95 -11.07
N PRO A 139 -0.65 -7.62 -9.91
CA PRO A 139 -0.58 -6.97 -8.61
C PRO A 139 0.64 -6.07 -8.53
N THR A 140 0.44 -4.81 -8.14
CA THR A 140 1.50 -3.80 -8.17
C THR A 140 1.75 -3.28 -6.77
N GLU A 141 3.03 -3.16 -6.41
CA GLU A 141 3.46 -2.66 -5.10
C GLU A 141 3.98 -1.23 -5.19
N VAL A 142 3.57 -0.41 -4.23
CA VAL A 142 4.08 0.96 -4.01
C VAL A 142 4.90 0.95 -2.73
N PRO A 143 6.24 0.88 -2.80
CA PRO A 143 7.07 0.82 -1.61
C PRO A 143 7.09 2.15 -0.87
N PHE A 144 7.23 2.08 0.45
CA PHE A 144 7.44 3.22 1.33
C PHE A 144 8.44 2.88 2.43
N THR A 145 9.44 3.73 2.61
CA THR A 145 10.41 3.64 3.69
C THR A 145 10.57 4.99 4.39
N ALA A 146 10.70 4.97 5.71
CA ALA A 146 10.96 6.15 6.51
C ALA A 146 11.70 5.80 7.81
N GLU A 147 12.63 6.65 8.22
CA GLU A 147 13.34 6.53 9.48
C GLU A 147 13.45 7.90 10.15
N GLY A 148 13.45 7.93 11.48
CA GLY A 148 13.56 9.19 12.18
C GLY A 148 13.33 9.11 13.67
N LYS A 149 13.15 10.30 14.27
CA LYS A 149 12.77 10.46 15.66
C LYS A 149 11.29 10.77 15.77
N SER A 150 10.64 10.15 16.76
CA SER A 150 9.23 10.44 17.07
C SER A 150 9.11 11.82 17.71
N PRO A 151 8.15 12.65 17.29
CA PRO A 151 7.97 13.98 17.87
C PRO A 151 7.43 13.98 19.31
N ALA A 152 6.83 12.90 19.77
CA ALA A 152 6.06 12.87 21.00
C ALA A 152 6.45 11.79 22.03
N VAL A 153 7.36 10.88 21.66
CA VAL A 153 7.83 9.83 22.58
C VAL A 153 9.23 10.20 23.07
N SER A 154 9.31 10.79 24.27
CA SER A 154 10.60 11.08 24.91
C SER A 154 11.21 9.80 25.49
N GLU A 155 12.54 9.74 25.64
CA GLU A 155 13.27 8.60 26.22
C GLU A 155 12.81 8.25 27.64
N GLU A 156 12.16 9.17 28.34
CA GLU A 156 11.68 9.00 29.71
C GLU A 156 10.46 8.06 29.82
N ALA A 157 9.65 7.92 28.75
CA ALA A 157 8.49 7.02 28.71
C ALA A 157 8.84 5.56 28.40
N ALA A 158 10.07 5.29 27.95
CA ALA A 158 10.51 3.93 27.58
C ALA A 158 10.99 3.10 28.79
N SER A 159 11.11 3.69 29.98
CA SER A 159 11.64 3.01 31.19
C SER A 159 10.58 2.50 32.18
N GLU A 160 9.30 2.74 31.95
CA GLU A 160 8.24 2.18 32.77
C GLU A 160 7.81 0.80 32.26
N SER A 161 8.58 -0.21 32.61
CA SER A 161 8.15 -1.61 32.65
C SER A 161 7.16 -1.76 33.80
N PRO A 162 6.03 -2.50 33.64
CA PRO A 162 5.12 -2.73 34.77
C PRO A 162 5.84 -3.50 35.86
N LYS A 163 6.04 -2.89 37.02
CA LYS A 163 6.39 -3.61 38.23
C LYS A 163 5.26 -4.57 38.57
N GLU A 164 5.53 -5.83 38.42
CA GLU A 164 4.77 -6.94 38.98
C GLU A 164 4.52 -6.70 40.47
N VAL A 165 3.29 -6.45 40.84
CA VAL A 165 2.86 -6.40 42.25
C VAL A 165 2.78 -7.83 42.73
N ALA A 166 3.83 -8.29 43.39
CA ALA A 166 3.81 -9.54 44.18
C ALA A 166 2.79 -9.39 45.30
N GLN A 167 1.72 -10.14 45.20
CA GLN A 167 0.75 -10.35 46.24
C GLN A 167 1.32 -11.28 47.29
N ALA A 168 1.56 -10.82 48.50
CA ALA A 168 1.91 -11.59 49.66
C ALA A 168 0.73 -12.40 50.16
N PRO A 169 0.94 -13.63 50.66
CA PRO A 169 -0.15 -14.47 51.15
C PRO A 169 -0.62 -14.01 52.54
N ALA A 170 -1.91 -13.97 52.71
CA ALA A 170 -2.54 -13.84 54.03
C ALA A 170 -2.48 -15.19 54.76
N ALA A 171 -1.86 -15.19 55.93
CA ALA A 171 -1.89 -16.28 56.91
C ALA A 171 -3.17 -16.21 57.74
N GLU A 172 -3.75 -17.32 57.91
CA GLU A 172 -4.39 -18.05 59.02
C GLU A 172 -4.77 -17.35 60.32
N GLU A 173 -5.80 -17.95 60.89
CA GLU A 173 -6.28 -18.09 62.29
C GLU A 173 -7.51 -17.25 62.58
N GLU A 174 -8.59 -17.75 63.13
CA GLU A 174 -8.97 -18.92 63.99
C GLU A 174 -10.46 -19.19 63.81
#